data_1641b7738097440c216cf2aa1a2fee7a
#
_entry.id   1641b7738097440c216cf2aa1a2fee7a
#
_cell.length_a   1.000
_cell.length_b   1.000
_cell.length_c   1.000
_cell.angle_alpha   90.00
_cell.angle_beta   90.00
_cell.angle_gamma   90.00
#
_symmetry.space_group_name_H-M   'P 1'
#
loop_
_entity.id
_entity.type
_entity.pdbx_description
1 polymer ?
#
loop_
_entity_poly.entity_id
_entity_poly.type
_entity_poly.pdbx_seq_one_letter_code
_entity_poly.pdbx_strand_id
1 'polypeptide(L)'
;YDNRKVMTPYRKEPKRAFLAQLRDYAFERILDRHLYTFSHVLVIPNPYGVAKQTALILFNSSKEYKVRYRVFGDNGNDFVGESSYTTRHRVAILGLYFERSNTVDLSLIDREGKVVKHRVIRIFVSEVPENQKDLVMEVEGDKSAAMPLLAVNGAAFSPLVFDADGAI
;
A
#
# COMPACT_ATOMS: atom_id res chain seq x y z
N TYR A 1 25.70 -29.54 17.65
CA TYR A 1 24.93 -28.51 16.93
C TYR A 1 24.55 -27.45 17.96
N ASP A 2 25.17 -26.27 17.86
CA ASP A 2 24.93 -25.17 18.79
C ASP A 2 23.64 -24.43 18.41
N ASN A 3 22.53 -24.83 19.03
CA ASN A 3 21.19 -24.25 18.83
C ASN A 3 21.10 -22.73 19.18
N ARG A 4 22.18 -22.14 19.73
CA ARG A 4 22.19 -20.72 20.07
C ARG A 4 22.36 -19.79 18.86
N LYS A 5 22.90 -20.29 17.73
CA LYS A 5 23.08 -19.50 16.50
C LYS A 5 21.79 -19.40 15.65
N VAL A 6 20.86 -20.33 15.79
CA VAL A 6 19.59 -20.34 15.01
C VAL A 6 18.56 -19.39 15.59
N MET A 7 18.68 -19.04 16.88
CA MET A 7 17.71 -18.18 17.57
C MET A 7 17.99 -16.66 17.47
N THR A 8 19.12 -16.25 16.92
CA THR A 8 19.51 -14.84 16.82
C THR A 8 18.73 -13.99 15.82
N PRO A 9 18.20 -14.51 14.69
CA PRO A 9 17.33 -13.71 13.80
C PRO A 9 16.00 -13.33 14.45
N TYR A 10 15.40 -14.21 15.23
CA TYR A 10 14.08 -13.99 15.87
C TYR A 10 14.10 -12.95 17.01
N ARG A 11 15.25 -12.66 17.57
CA ARG A 11 15.38 -11.65 18.65
C ARG A 11 15.24 -10.20 18.17
N LYS A 12 15.27 -9.92 16.87
CA LYS A 12 15.07 -8.56 16.30
C LYS A 12 13.62 -8.24 15.96
N GLU A 13 12.75 -9.24 15.84
CA GLU A 13 11.33 -9.06 15.49
C GLU A 13 10.48 -8.36 16.56
N PRO A 14 10.66 -8.55 17.87
CA PRO A 14 9.85 -7.84 18.87
C PRO A 14 9.88 -6.33 18.71
N LYS A 15 11.01 -5.77 18.28
CA LYS A 15 11.14 -4.32 18.06
C LYS A 15 10.33 -3.83 16.86
N ARG A 16 10.28 -4.60 15.77
CA ARG A 16 9.47 -4.26 14.57
C ARG A 16 7.98 -4.36 14.87
N ALA A 17 7.54 -5.43 15.51
CA ALA A 17 6.16 -5.62 15.92
C ALA A 17 5.69 -4.50 16.88
N PHE A 18 6.52 -4.14 17.85
CA PHE A 18 6.24 -3.04 18.76
C PHE A 18 6.12 -1.68 18.03
N LEU A 19 7.03 -1.38 17.10
CA LEU A 19 6.95 -0.16 16.29
C LEU A 19 5.71 -0.14 15.39
N ALA A 20 5.30 -1.28 14.84
CA ALA A 20 4.06 -1.39 14.07
C ALA A 20 2.84 -1.08 14.94
N GLN A 21 2.76 -1.65 16.15
CA GLN A 21 1.69 -1.36 17.11
C GLN A 21 1.63 0.12 17.50
N LEU A 22 2.78 0.76 17.74
CA LEU A 22 2.81 2.20 18.02
C LEU A 22 2.28 3.04 16.86
N ARG A 23 2.59 2.66 15.62
CA ARG A 23 2.06 3.32 14.42
C ARG A 23 0.56 3.10 14.29
N ASP A 24 0.08 1.87 14.49
CA ASP A 24 -1.35 1.59 14.49
C ASP A 24 -2.09 2.42 15.54
N TYR A 25 -1.55 2.52 16.75
CA TYR A 25 -2.10 3.38 17.79
C TYR A 25 -2.13 4.86 17.35
N ALA A 26 -1.05 5.34 16.74
CA ALA A 26 -1.01 6.71 16.22
C ALA A 26 -2.06 6.95 15.12
N PHE A 27 -2.28 5.98 14.22
CA PHE A 27 -3.29 6.07 13.17
C PHE A 27 -4.70 6.12 13.76
N GLU A 28 -5.01 5.31 14.78
CA GLU A 28 -6.28 5.38 15.49
C GLU A 28 -6.48 6.75 16.16
N ARG A 29 -5.46 7.29 16.82
CA ARG A 29 -5.51 8.62 17.43
C ARG A 29 -5.74 9.74 16.43
N ILE A 30 -5.23 9.60 15.20
CA ILE A 30 -5.50 10.54 14.10
C ILE A 30 -6.98 10.48 13.70
N LEU A 31 -7.53 9.28 13.55
CA LEU A 31 -8.94 9.08 13.21
C LEU A 31 -9.88 9.58 14.33
N ASP A 32 -9.51 9.43 15.60
CA ASP A 32 -10.29 9.94 16.74
C ASP A 32 -10.46 11.46 16.73
N ARG A 33 -9.56 12.18 16.10
CA ARG A 33 -9.62 13.65 16.00
C ARG A 33 -10.61 14.15 14.96
N HIS A 34 -11.09 13.29 14.06
CA HIS A 34 -12.02 13.62 12.97
C HIS A 34 -11.60 14.81 12.09
N LEU A 35 -10.28 15.03 11.93
CA LEU A 35 -9.74 16.17 11.17
C LEU A 35 -9.73 15.92 9.66
N TYR A 36 -9.73 14.66 9.25
CA TYR A 36 -9.62 14.27 7.85
C TYR A 36 -10.94 13.73 7.33
N THR A 37 -11.34 14.16 6.15
CA THR A 37 -12.55 13.73 5.44
C THR A 37 -12.17 13.21 4.06
N PHE A 38 -13.14 12.64 3.31
CA PHE A 38 -12.88 12.21 1.94
C PHE A 38 -12.40 13.36 1.03
N SER A 39 -12.81 14.60 1.30
CA SER A 39 -12.33 15.78 0.56
C SER A 39 -10.91 16.22 0.95
N HIS A 40 -10.45 15.83 2.13
CA HIS A 40 -9.12 16.16 2.67
C HIS A 40 -8.55 14.93 3.38
N VAL A 41 -8.17 13.92 2.60
CA VAL A 41 -7.59 12.69 3.14
C VAL A 41 -6.16 12.93 3.62
N LEU A 42 -5.76 12.25 4.68
CA LEU A 42 -4.35 12.15 5.06
C LEU A 42 -3.72 10.99 4.30
N VAL A 43 -2.64 11.25 3.59
CA VAL A 43 -1.85 10.24 2.87
C VAL A 43 -0.52 10.04 3.60
N ILE A 44 -0.20 8.81 3.94
CA ILE A 44 1.04 8.43 4.63
C ILE A 44 1.77 7.42 3.73
N PRO A 45 2.78 7.84 2.95
CA PRO A 45 3.60 6.92 2.18
C PRO A 45 4.42 6.02 3.10
N ASN A 46 4.61 4.74 2.68
CA ASN A 46 5.38 3.75 3.44
C ASN A 46 5.04 3.73 4.95
N PRO A 47 3.78 3.49 5.33
CA PRO A 47 3.27 3.76 6.69
C PRO A 47 4.01 3.00 7.78
N TYR A 48 4.55 1.83 7.47
CA TYR A 48 5.30 1.00 8.42
C TYR A 48 6.81 1.03 8.22
N GLY A 49 7.31 1.74 7.20
CA GLY A 49 8.74 1.88 6.90
C GLY A 49 9.38 0.64 6.29
N VAL A 50 8.57 -0.29 5.76
CA VAL A 50 9.04 -1.58 5.25
C VAL A 50 8.68 -1.85 3.79
N ALA A 51 7.73 -1.10 3.22
CA ALA A 51 7.24 -1.29 1.85
C ALA A 51 7.00 0.07 1.18
N LYS A 52 8.01 0.58 0.47
CA LYS A 52 7.98 1.91 -0.14
C LYS A 52 6.88 2.07 -1.21
N GLN A 53 6.51 0.99 -1.90
CA GLN A 53 5.45 0.96 -2.93
C GLN A 53 4.04 0.94 -2.34
N THR A 54 3.88 1.38 -1.09
CA THR A 54 2.59 1.42 -0.41
C THR A 54 2.31 2.78 0.20
N ALA A 55 1.04 3.10 0.39
CA ALA A 55 0.61 4.22 1.21
C ALA A 55 -0.60 3.84 2.05
N LEU A 56 -0.83 4.58 3.13
CA LEU A 56 -2.04 4.49 3.93
C LEU A 56 -2.83 5.79 3.80
N ILE A 57 -4.10 5.66 3.50
CA ILE A 57 -5.03 6.80 3.48
C ILE A 57 -5.92 6.73 4.70
N LEU A 58 -5.98 7.84 5.45
CA LEU A 58 -6.80 7.98 6.64
C LEU A 58 -7.82 9.10 6.47
N PHE A 59 -9.08 8.81 6.80
CA PHE A 59 -10.17 9.82 6.89
C PHE A 59 -11.39 9.24 7.58
N ASN A 60 -12.33 10.12 7.97
CA ASN A 60 -13.62 9.75 8.54
C ASN A 60 -14.75 10.14 7.58
N SER A 61 -15.85 9.42 7.66
CA SER A 61 -17.11 9.72 6.95
C SER A 61 -18.29 9.67 7.92
N SER A 62 -19.39 10.38 7.56
CA SER A 62 -20.60 10.45 8.39
C SER A 62 -21.48 9.19 8.30
N LYS A 63 -21.29 8.39 7.25
CA LYS A 63 -21.99 7.12 7.03
C LYS A 63 -20.99 6.05 6.68
N GLU A 64 -21.38 4.80 6.77
CA GLU A 64 -20.55 3.69 6.31
C GLU A 64 -20.45 3.67 4.80
N TYR A 65 -19.21 3.68 4.33
CA TYR A 65 -18.86 3.54 2.93
C TYR A 65 -17.71 2.54 2.78
N LYS A 66 -17.57 1.95 1.61
CA LYS A 66 -16.31 1.34 1.19
C LYS A 66 -15.57 2.26 0.23
N VAL A 67 -14.26 2.16 0.22
CA VAL A 67 -13.41 2.85 -0.75
C VAL A 67 -12.94 1.84 -1.78
N ARG A 68 -13.18 2.13 -3.06
CA ARG A 68 -12.48 1.50 -4.18
C ARG A 68 -11.39 2.44 -4.62
N TYR A 69 -10.19 1.93 -4.81
CA TYR A 69 -9.10 2.71 -5.38
C TYR A 69 -8.53 2.03 -6.62
N ARG A 70 -7.98 2.86 -7.51
CA ARG A 70 -7.29 2.44 -8.73
C ARG A 70 -5.97 3.20 -8.82
N VAL A 71 -4.88 2.49 -8.84
CA VAL A 71 -3.54 3.02 -9.16
C VAL A 71 -3.34 2.83 -10.64
N PHE A 72 -3.10 3.94 -11.36
CA PHE A 72 -2.88 3.86 -12.81
C PHE A 72 -1.47 3.37 -13.09
N GLY A 73 -1.39 2.24 -13.77
CA GLY A 73 -0.15 1.66 -14.28
C GLY A 73 0.16 2.04 -15.71
N ASP A 74 1.29 1.58 -16.20
CA ASP A 74 1.66 1.71 -17.60
C ASP A 74 0.99 0.59 -18.41
N ASN A 75 0.74 0.85 -19.71
CA ASN A 75 0.16 -0.12 -20.65
C ASN A 75 -1.18 -0.73 -20.19
N GLY A 76 -1.93 -0.03 -19.33
CA GLY A 76 -3.21 -0.53 -18.81
C GLY A 76 -3.08 -1.50 -17.61
N ASN A 77 -1.90 -1.65 -17.03
CA ASN A 77 -1.63 -2.46 -15.84
C ASN A 77 -2.11 -1.73 -14.57
N ASP A 78 -3.37 -1.37 -14.53
CA ASP A 78 -3.93 -0.68 -13.37
C ASP A 78 -4.17 -1.66 -12.22
N PHE A 79 -3.83 -1.23 -11.02
CA PHE A 79 -4.17 -1.98 -9.82
C PHE A 79 -5.42 -1.41 -9.15
N VAL A 80 -6.39 -2.28 -8.86
CA VAL A 80 -7.65 -1.94 -8.18
C VAL A 80 -7.74 -2.67 -6.86
N GLY A 81 -8.06 -1.92 -5.80
CA GLY A 81 -8.33 -2.50 -4.49
C GLY A 81 -9.58 -1.90 -3.85
N GLU A 82 -10.12 -2.60 -2.87
CA GLU A 82 -11.31 -2.15 -2.11
C GLU A 82 -11.09 -2.31 -0.61
N SER A 83 -11.70 -1.41 0.18
CA SER A 83 -11.78 -1.53 1.62
C SER A 83 -13.10 -2.16 2.06
N SER A 84 -13.22 -2.50 3.34
CA SER A 84 -14.51 -2.81 3.97
C SER A 84 -15.36 -1.55 4.17
N TYR A 85 -16.66 -1.75 4.39
CA TYR A 85 -17.57 -0.67 4.80
C TYR A 85 -17.25 -0.21 6.23
N THR A 86 -17.05 1.08 6.39
CA THR A 86 -16.74 1.70 7.69
C THR A 86 -17.01 3.19 7.65
N THR A 87 -17.04 3.84 8.80
CA THR A 87 -16.98 5.30 8.97
C THR A 87 -15.56 5.80 9.26
N ARG A 88 -14.65 4.88 9.67
CA ARG A 88 -13.26 5.16 10.01
C ARG A 88 -12.37 4.47 8.99
N HIS A 89 -11.92 5.22 8.01
CA HIS A 89 -11.23 4.65 6.85
C HIS A 89 -9.72 4.57 7.07
N ARG A 90 -9.20 3.36 6.99
CA ARG A 90 -7.77 3.02 6.90
C ARG A 90 -7.58 2.24 5.61
N VAL A 91 -7.28 2.93 4.52
CA VAL A 91 -7.18 2.31 3.20
C VAL A 91 -5.73 2.14 2.83
N ALA A 92 -5.28 0.89 2.74
CA ALA A 92 -3.96 0.56 2.24
C ALA A 92 -3.96 0.64 0.71
N ILE A 93 -3.12 1.51 0.17
CA ILE A 93 -2.86 1.63 -1.26
C ILE A 93 -1.63 0.80 -1.58
N LEU A 94 -1.77 -0.14 -2.49
CA LEU A 94 -0.73 -1.03 -3.00
C LEU A 94 -0.46 -0.73 -4.47
N GLY A 95 0.65 -1.23 -5.01
CA GLY A 95 0.96 -1.12 -6.42
C GLY A 95 1.42 0.27 -6.85
N LEU A 96 2.04 1.03 -5.95
CA LEU A 96 2.69 2.28 -6.31
C LEU A 96 4.04 1.99 -6.98
N TYR A 97 4.34 2.74 -8.03
CA TYR A 97 5.60 2.63 -8.77
C TYR A 97 6.64 3.60 -8.20
N PHE A 98 7.90 3.20 -8.25
CA PHE A 98 9.03 4.02 -7.84
C PHE A 98 9.27 5.19 -8.81
N GLU A 99 10.01 6.18 -8.32
CA GLU A 99 10.56 7.32 -9.08
C GLU A 99 9.54 8.19 -9.79
N ARG A 100 8.25 8.07 -9.40
CA ARG A 100 7.20 8.88 -10.04
C ARG A 100 6.09 9.31 -9.08
N SER A 101 5.31 10.27 -9.55
CA SER A 101 4.07 10.68 -8.91
C SER A 101 2.94 9.79 -9.41
N ASN A 102 2.57 8.79 -8.62
CA ASN A 102 1.50 7.85 -8.94
C ASN A 102 0.14 8.54 -8.87
N THR A 103 -0.65 8.40 -9.92
CA THR A 103 -2.05 8.84 -9.93
C THR A 103 -2.92 7.76 -9.32
N VAL A 104 -3.69 8.11 -8.30
CA VAL A 104 -4.59 7.19 -7.60
C VAL A 104 -6.00 7.77 -7.61
N ASP A 105 -6.91 7.02 -8.21
CA ASP A 105 -8.35 7.32 -8.22
C ASP A 105 -9.01 6.70 -6.99
N LEU A 106 -9.81 7.46 -6.28
CA LEU A 106 -10.57 7.04 -5.10
C LEU A 106 -12.05 7.23 -5.33
N SER A 107 -12.82 6.17 -5.14
CA SER A 107 -14.29 6.20 -5.19
C SER A 107 -14.87 5.78 -3.84
N LEU A 108 -15.75 6.60 -3.29
CA LEU A 108 -16.50 6.30 -2.08
C LEU A 108 -17.83 5.67 -2.48
N ILE A 109 -18.11 4.45 -2.02
CA ILE A 109 -19.23 3.62 -2.48
C ILE A 109 -20.16 3.32 -1.29
N ASP A 110 -21.46 3.57 -1.47
CA ASP A 110 -22.49 3.24 -0.49
C ASP A 110 -22.86 1.75 -0.50
N ARG A 111 -23.75 1.34 0.40
CA ARG A 111 -24.18 -0.06 0.52
C ARG A 111 -25.02 -0.55 -0.67
N GLU A 112 -25.59 0.35 -1.46
CA GLU A 112 -26.31 0.07 -2.70
C GLU A 112 -25.35 -0.09 -3.90
N GLY A 113 -24.03 0.09 -3.69
CA GLY A 113 -23.02 -0.02 -4.74
C GLY A 113 -22.84 1.24 -5.59
N LYS A 114 -23.49 2.34 -5.21
CA LYS A 114 -23.42 3.62 -5.92
C LYS A 114 -22.16 4.39 -5.49
N VAL A 115 -21.45 4.95 -6.47
CA VAL A 115 -20.38 5.91 -6.20
C VAL A 115 -20.98 7.23 -5.76
N VAL A 116 -20.78 7.62 -4.51
CA VAL A 116 -21.30 8.86 -3.92
C VAL A 116 -20.32 10.01 -3.98
N LYS A 117 -19.02 9.72 -4.00
CA LYS A 117 -17.95 10.69 -4.17
C LYS A 117 -16.79 10.07 -4.92
N HIS A 118 -16.07 10.91 -5.65
CA HIS A 118 -14.90 10.55 -6.44
C HIS A 118 -13.80 11.57 -6.23
N ARG A 119 -12.55 11.13 -6.24
CA ARG A 119 -11.38 11.98 -6.07
C ARG A 119 -10.15 11.34 -6.69
N VAL A 120 -9.33 12.16 -7.32
CA VAL A 120 -7.97 11.78 -7.76
C VAL A 120 -6.95 12.41 -6.83
N ILE A 121 -5.98 11.62 -6.39
CA ILE A 121 -4.82 12.07 -5.62
C ILE A 121 -3.53 11.66 -6.32
N ARG A 122 -2.43 12.29 -5.93
CA ARG A 122 -1.09 11.94 -6.40
C ARG A 122 -0.23 11.55 -5.22
N ILE A 123 0.49 10.43 -5.36
CA ILE A 123 1.38 9.90 -4.32
C ILE A 123 2.76 9.74 -4.95
N PHE A 124 3.71 10.52 -4.48
CA PHE A 124 5.10 10.39 -4.90
C PHE A 124 5.78 9.27 -4.14
N VAL A 125 6.46 8.38 -4.85
CA VAL A 125 7.34 7.35 -4.27
C VAL A 125 8.75 7.67 -4.72
N SER A 126 9.65 7.75 -3.75
CA SER A 126 11.08 7.99 -4.01
C SER A 126 11.72 6.82 -4.75
N GLU A 127 12.97 6.99 -5.09
CA GLU A 127 13.80 6.02 -5.80
C GLU A 127 13.83 4.61 -5.18
N VAL A 128 14.08 3.64 -6.02
CA VAL A 128 14.34 2.25 -5.64
C VAL A 128 15.50 2.21 -4.63
N PRO A 129 15.39 1.43 -3.54
CA PRO A 129 16.50 1.26 -2.60
C PRO A 129 17.76 0.78 -3.33
N GLU A 130 18.95 1.31 -2.95
CA GLU A 130 20.21 1.01 -3.61
C GLU A 130 20.51 -0.49 -3.74
N ASN A 131 20.19 -1.25 -2.70
CA ASN A 131 20.38 -2.71 -2.68
C ASN A 131 19.33 -3.49 -3.50
N GLN A 132 18.48 -2.79 -4.25
CA GLN A 132 17.39 -3.37 -5.05
C GLN A 132 17.39 -2.85 -6.50
N LYS A 133 18.26 -1.91 -6.85
CA LYS A 133 18.31 -1.28 -8.19
C LYS A 133 18.62 -2.26 -9.31
N ASP A 134 19.36 -3.32 -9.01
CA ASP A 134 19.76 -4.33 -9.99
C ASP A 134 18.74 -5.49 -10.10
N LEU A 135 17.64 -5.42 -9.37
CA LEU A 135 16.59 -6.44 -9.46
C LEU A 135 15.71 -6.16 -10.68
N VAL A 136 15.78 -7.04 -11.65
CA VAL A 136 14.95 -7.02 -12.87
C VAL A 136 14.06 -8.24 -12.87
N MET A 137 12.80 -8.07 -13.23
CA MET A 137 11.88 -9.18 -13.48
C MET A 137 11.60 -9.28 -14.97
N GLU A 138 11.92 -10.43 -15.56
CA GLU A 138 11.52 -10.77 -16.92
C GLU A 138 10.20 -11.54 -16.88
N VAL A 139 9.23 -11.12 -17.69
CA VAL A 139 7.92 -11.76 -17.78
C VAL A 139 7.78 -12.38 -19.16
N GLU A 140 7.67 -13.71 -19.18
CA GLU A 140 7.45 -14.50 -20.39
C GLU A 140 6.04 -15.11 -20.41
N GLY A 141 5.45 -15.23 -21.59
CA GLY A 141 4.17 -15.89 -21.81
C GLY A 141 2.98 -14.96 -22.02
N ASP A 142 1.77 -15.51 -21.84
CA ASP A 142 0.52 -14.76 -22.04
C ASP A 142 0.22 -13.87 -20.82
N LYS A 143 0.44 -12.57 -20.99
CA LYS A 143 0.21 -11.57 -19.94
C LYS A 143 -1.27 -11.36 -19.61
N SER A 144 -2.21 -11.80 -20.46
CA SER A 144 -3.64 -11.67 -20.20
C SER A 144 -4.11 -12.52 -19.01
N ALA A 145 -3.38 -13.59 -18.69
CA ALA A 145 -3.61 -14.47 -17.55
C ALA A 145 -2.76 -14.11 -16.33
N ALA A 146 -1.91 -13.09 -16.42
CA ALA A 146 -1.01 -12.70 -15.35
C ALA A 146 -1.76 -12.11 -14.15
N MET A 147 -1.22 -12.32 -12.96
CA MET A 147 -1.68 -11.60 -11.77
C MET A 147 -1.34 -10.12 -11.93
N PRO A 148 -2.24 -9.21 -11.49
CA PRO A 148 -2.02 -7.78 -11.65
C PRO A 148 -0.79 -7.25 -10.89
N LEU A 149 -0.42 -7.93 -9.80
CA LEU A 149 0.78 -7.61 -9.02
C LEU A 149 1.44 -8.90 -8.51
N LEU A 150 2.76 -8.95 -8.58
CA LEU A 150 3.58 -9.98 -7.96
C LEU A 150 4.46 -9.36 -6.89
N ALA A 151 4.32 -9.81 -5.65
CA ALA A 151 5.18 -9.39 -4.55
C ALA A 151 6.34 -10.37 -4.38
N VAL A 152 7.56 -9.88 -4.50
CA VAL A 152 8.79 -10.63 -4.23
C VAL A 152 9.32 -10.22 -2.87
N ASN A 153 9.44 -11.20 -1.98
CA ASN A 153 9.93 -10.98 -0.62
C ASN A 153 11.22 -11.76 -0.40
N GLY A 154 12.27 -11.08 0.00
CA GLY A 154 13.57 -11.66 0.28
C GLY A 154 14.03 -11.41 1.72
N ALA A 155 14.84 -12.31 2.27
CA ALA A 155 15.37 -12.18 3.62
C ALA A 155 16.29 -10.97 3.81
N ALA A 156 16.90 -10.49 2.73
CA ALA A 156 17.91 -9.42 2.74
C ALA A 156 17.40 -8.05 2.29
N PHE A 157 16.20 -7.96 1.74
CA PHE A 157 15.65 -6.70 1.21
C PHE A 157 14.17 -6.51 1.57
N SER A 158 13.71 -5.27 1.47
CA SER A 158 12.28 -4.96 1.60
C SER A 158 11.48 -5.58 0.45
N PRO A 159 10.21 -5.95 0.66
CA PRO A 159 9.37 -6.46 -0.43
C PRO A 159 9.33 -5.50 -1.61
N LEU A 160 9.47 -6.03 -2.81
CA LEU A 160 9.22 -5.35 -4.07
C LEU A 160 7.93 -5.87 -4.69
N VAL A 161 7.23 -5.00 -5.38
CA VAL A 161 6.02 -5.34 -6.11
C VAL A 161 6.23 -5.00 -7.57
N PHE A 162 5.95 -5.96 -8.43
CA PHE A 162 6.04 -5.86 -9.89
C PHE A 162 4.66 -5.96 -10.50
N ASP A 163 4.41 -5.25 -11.59
CA ASP A 163 3.22 -5.44 -12.39
C ASP A 163 3.38 -6.57 -13.43
N ALA A 164 2.37 -6.76 -14.27
CA ALA A 164 2.36 -7.82 -15.28
C ALA A 164 3.44 -7.65 -16.37
N ASP A 165 4.02 -6.46 -16.51
CA ASP A 165 5.12 -6.17 -17.43
C ASP A 165 6.50 -6.23 -16.75
N GLY A 166 6.56 -6.51 -15.45
CA GLY A 166 7.79 -6.53 -14.66
C GLY A 166 8.25 -5.15 -14.19
N ALA A 167 7.43 -4.12 -14.32
CA ALA A 167 7.74 -2.77 -13.81
C ALA A 167 7.52 -2.67 -12.29
N ILE A 168 8.33 -1.83 -11.61
CA ILE A 168 8.30 -1.60 -10.15
C ILE A 168 8.01 -0.13 -9.81
#